data_df89acda3335abb9dda465229db69dfd
#
_entry.id   df89acda3335abb9dda465229db69dfd
#
_cell.length_a   1.000
_cell.length_b   1.000
_cell.length_c   1.000
_cell.angle_alpha   90.00
_cell.angle_beta   90.00
_cell.angle_gamma   90.00
#
_symmetry.space_group_name_H-M   'P 1'
#
loop_
_entity.id
_entity.type
_entity.pdbx_description
1 polymer ?
#
loop_
_entity_poly.entity_id
_entity_poly.type
_entity_poly.pdbx_seq_one_letter_code
_entity_poly.pdbx_strand_id
1 'polypeptide(L)'
;TPMLETHSTDFGPLLGAIGRVAGFYALGVVCAFLYNFIMAQVTQGTLRALRDEMFVHMEELPIRYFDTHQHGDIMSIYTNDIDALRQMISQSIPQMINSGVTVIGVIVCMIKLSIPLTIVTMGMVAIMLLTTKFLAGNSGKYFAKQQRNLGRVNGNIEEMMNGQKVIKVFCHEEQAMEEFNALNDELFDSAYQANKYSNMLGPANAQIGNVSYVVVAVVGGILAIGGFGGFTLGGLASFLTFNKSLNMPIMQVSQQLNFIVMAMAGAERVFALLDEKPEEDDGYVTLVNAREENGQIVES
;
A
#
# COMPACT_ATOMS: atom_id res chain seq x y z
N THR A 1 27.36 13.21 -26.93
CA THR A 1 27.09 13.71 -28.30
C THR A 1 28.31 14.39 -28.95
N PRO A 2 29.10 15.29 -28.30
CA PRO A 2 30.22 15.96 -29.00
C PRO A 2 31.29 14.96 -29.53
N MET A 3 31.54 13.86 -28.85
CA MET A 3 32.49 12.84 -29.31
C MET A 3 32.04 12.06 -30.54
N LEU A 4 30.73 11.82 -30.71
CA LEU A 4 30.19 11.16 -31.90
C LEU A 4 30.19 12.10 -33.11
N GLU A 5 30.06 13.39 -32.88
CA GLU A 5 30.08 14.42 -33.93
C GLU A 5 31.49 14.73 -34.42
N THR A 6 32.51 14.58 -33.54
CA THR A 6 33.92 14.88 -33.86
C THR A 6 34.75 13.68 -34.32
N HIS A 7 34.18 12.45 -34.40
CA HIS A 7 34.89 11.19 -34.69
C HIS A 7 36.18 11.02 -33.86
N SER A 8 36.20 11.53 -32.64
CA SER A 8 37.35 11.49 -31.75
C SER A 8 37.68 10.06 -31.32
N THR A 9 38.92 9.64 -31.50
CA THR A 9 39.44 8.36 -31.00
C THR A 9 39.95 8.42 -29.54
N ASP A 10 39.88 9.58 -28.91
CA ASP A 10 40.25 9.75 -27.49
C ASP A 10 39.05 9.40 -26.57
N PHE A 11 39.17 8.26 -25.90
CA PHE A 11 38.18 7.74 -24.95
C PHE A 11 38.36 8.27 -23.51
N GLY A 12 39.39 9.09 -23.24
CA GLY A 12 39.68 9.60 -21.90
C GLY A 12 38.51 10.31 -21.23
N PRO A 13 37.86 11.29 -21.90
CA PRO A 13 36.71 11.99 -21.35
C PRO A 13 35.47 11.07 -21.11
N LEU A 14 35.31 10.03 -21.94
CA LEU A 14 34.24 9.04 -21.78
C LEU A 14 34.47 8.17 -20.54
N LEU A 15 35.69 7.68 -20.36
CA LEU A 15 36.09 6.89 -19.17
C LEU A 15 35.91 7.72 -17.89
N GLY A 16 36.29 9.01 -17.92
CA GLY A 16 36.07 9.92 -16.81
C GLY A 16 34.59 10.15 -16.48
N ALA A 17 33.74 10.21 -17.50
CA ALA A 17 32.27 10.29 -17.30
C ALA A 17 31.71 8.99 -16.72
N ILE A 18 32.09 7.84 -17.25
CA ILE A 18 31.70 6.51 -16.76
C ILE A 18 32.14 6.33 -15.30
N GLY A 19 33.39 6.70 -14.96
CA GLY A 19 33.91 6.62 -13.60
C GLY A 19 33.12 7.44 -12.60
N ARG A 20 32.70 8.66 -12.98
CA ARG A 20 31.81 9.49 -12.14
C ARG A 20 30.44 8.86 -11.94
N VAL A 21 29.83 8.35 -13.00
CA VAL A 21 28.53 7.66 -12.93
C VAL A 21 28.63 6.41 -12.07
N ALA A 22 29.69 5.60 -12.25
CA ALA A 22 29.93 4.42 -11.41
C ALA A 22 30.10 4.79 -9.93
N GLY A 23 30.80 5.89 -9.63
CA GLY A 23 30.92 6.42 -8.26
C GLY A 23 29.56 6.81 -7.64
N PHE A 24 28.69 7.48 -8.41
CA PHE A 24 27.34 7.79 -7.95
C PHE A 24 26.49 6.54 -7.72
N TYR A 25 26.59 5.53 -8.59
CA TYR A 25 25.89 4.26 -8.37
C TYR A 25 26.40 3.51 -7.15
N ALA A 26 27.73 3.46 -6.93
CA ALA A 26 28.31 2.85 -5.75
C ALA A 26 27.82 3.54 -4.46
N LEU A 27 27.80 4.89 -4.45
CA LEU A 27 27.24 5.65 -3.33
C LEU A 27 25.76 5.34 -3.14
N GLY A 28 24.99 5.25 -4.22
CA GLY A 28 23.57 4.89 -4.19
C GLY A 28 23.33 3.51 -3.57
N VAL A 29 24.16 2.51 -3.91
CA VAL A 29 24.06 1.16 -3.32
C VAL A 29 24.34 1.21 -1.82
N VAL A 30 25.36 1.94 -1.37
CA VAL A 30 25.67 2.11 0.06
C VAL A 30 24.52 2.79 0.79
N CYS A 31 23.98 3.88 0.23
CA CYS A 31 22.83 4.58 0.81
C CYS A 31 21.59 3.68 0.88
N ALA A 32 21.32 2.88 -0.15
CA ALA A 32 20.20 1.94 -0.16
C ALA A 32 20.35 0.84 0.90
N PHE A 33 21.56 0.32 1.07
CA PHE A 33 21.87 -0.65 2.11
C PHE A 33 21.63 -0.07 3.51
N LEU A 34 22.22 1.11 3.79
CA LEU A 34 22.06 1.79 5.07
C LEU A 34 20.59 2.13 5.35
N TYR A 35 19.88 2.60 4.36
CA TYR A 35 18.45 2.89 4.45
C TYR A 35 17.66 1.63 4.87
N ASN A 36 17.83 0.50 4.17
CA ASN A 36 17.11 -0.73 4.50
C ASN A 36 17.49 -1.25 5.90
N PHE A 37 18.76 -1.16 6.27
CA PHE A 37 19.26 -1.58 7.59
C PHE A 37 18.63 -0.74 8.71
N ILE A 38 18.65 0.59 8.57
CA ILE A 38 18.07 1.51 9.56
C ILE A 38 16.55 1.30 9.63
N MET A 39 15.86 1.18 8.49
CA MET A 39 14.42 0.96 8.47
C MET A 39 14.01 -0.36 9.12
N ALA A 40 14.82 -1.42 8.96
CA ALA A 40 14.56 -2.68 9.64
C ALA A 40 14.65 -2.52 11.17
N GLN A 41 15.68 -1.82 11.66
CA GLN A 41 15.85 -1.58 13.10
C GLN A 41 14.73 -0.68 13.67
N VAL A 42 14.41 0.43 12.99
CA VAL A 42 13.34 1.35 13.42
C VAL A 42 12.01 0.62 13.45
N THR A 43 11.66 -0.10 12.38
CA THR A 43 10.38 -0.82 12.29
C THR A 43 10.26 -1.87 13.39
N GLN A 44 11.25 -2.75 13.52
CA GLN A 44 11.18 -3.82 14.53
C GLN A 44 11.26 -3.28 15.96
N GLY A 45 12.04 -2.22 16.19
CA GLY A 45 12.10 -1.54 17.49
C GLY A 45 10.78 -0.92 17.88
N THR A 46 10.13 -0.19 16.97
CA THR A 46 8.80 0.42 17.21
C THR A 46 7.74 -0.64 17.48
N LEU A 47 7.70 -1.71 16.66
CA LEU A 47 6.71 -2.78 16.83
C LEU A 47 6.92 -3.58 18.11
N ARG A 48 8.19 -3.77 18.53
CA ARG A 48 8.48 -4.38 19.81
C ARG A 48 7.94 -3.53 20.96
N ALA A 49 8.28 -2.24 20.98
CA ALA A 49 7.81 -1.32 22.03
C ALA A 49 6.28 -1.30 22.08
N LEU A 50 5.61 -1.24 20.92
CA LEU A 50 4.15 -1.24 20.84
C LEU A 50 3.54 -2.54 21.39
N ARG A 51 4.09 -3.71 21.02
CA ARG A 51 3.61 -5.00 21.57
C ARG A 51 3.85 -5.13 23.07
N ASP A 52 5.00 -4.68 23.55
CA ASP A 52 5.32 -4.70 24.98
C ASP A 52 4.33 -3.80 25.75
N GLU A 53 4.05 -2.59 25.26
CA GLU A 53 3.09 -1.65 25.85
C GLU A 53 1.66 -2.22 25.83
N MET A 54 1.21 -2.73 24.68
CA MET A 54 -0.11 -3.37 24.57
C MET A 54 -0.26 -4.58 25.50
N PHE A 55 0.80 -5.39 25.64
CA PHE A 55 0.74 -6.57 26.50
C PHE A 55 0.65 -6.17 27.98
N VAL A 56 1.49 -5.22 28.43
CA VAL A 56 1.43 -4.71 29.79
C VAL A 56 0.04 -4.12 30.09
N HIS A 57 -0.46 -3.28 29.19
CA HIS A 57 -1.78 -2.66 29.35
C HIS A 57 -2.92 -3.71 29.38
N MET A 58 -2.83 -4.74 28.53
CA MET A 58 -3.82 -5.83 28.50
C MET A 58 -3.89 -6.59 29.85
N GLU A 59 -2.73 -6.79 30.52
CA GLU A 59 -2.70 -7.42 31.86
C GLU A 59 -3.32 -6.54 32.96
N GLU A 60 -3.42 -5.23 32.73
CA GLU A 60 -4.04 -4.26 33.64
C GLU A 60 -5.54 -4.07 33.40
N LEU A 61 -6.10 -4.65 32.31
CA LEU A 61 -7.51 -4.50 31.96
C LEU A 61 -8.43 -5.32 32.90
N PRO A 62 -9.63 -4.78 33.23
CA PRO A 62 -10.59 -5.49 34.04
C PRO A 62 -11.14 -6.74 33.33
N ILE A 63 -11.48 -7.79 34.08
CA ILE A 63 -12.03 -9.06 33.55
C ILE A 63 -13.26 -8.81 32.67
N ARG A 64 -14.06 -7.78 32.99
CA ARG A 64 -15.21 -7.37 32.20
C ARG A 64 -14.85 -7.09 30.73
N TYR A 65 -13.65 -6.57 30.44
CA TYR A 65 -13.21 -6.33 29.07
C TYR A 65 -13.17 -7.64 28.28
N PHE A 66 -12.59 -8.68 28.86
CA PHE A 66 -12.48 -10.00 28.21
C PHE A 66 -13.81 -10.74 28.11
N ASP A 67 -14.76 -10.46 28.99
CA ASP A 67 -16.11 -11.02 28.92
C ASP A 67 -16.97 -10.36 27.83
N THR A 68 -16.69 -9.10 27.49
CA THR A 68 -17.45 -8.33 26.50
C THR A 68 -16.83 -8.34 25.11
N HIS A 69 -15.56 -8.68 24.96
CA HIS A 69 -14.85 -8.74 23.69
C HIS A 69 -14.48 -10.17 23.31
N GLN A 70 -14.63 -10.52 22.04
CA GLN A 70 -14.22 -11.83 21.58
C GLN A 70 -12.69 -11.96 21.58
N HIS A 71 -12.17 -13.06 22.10
CA HIS A 71 -10.72 -13.33 22.10
C HIS A 71 -10.10 -13.28 20.70
N GLY A 72 -10.87 -13.67 19.66
CA GLY A 72 -10.44 -13.57 18.27
C GLY A 72 -10.23 -12.12 17.80
N ASP A 73 -11.07 -11.19 18.25
CA ASP A 73 -10.93 -9.76 17.91
C ASP A 73 -9.69 -9.17 18.59
N ILE A 74 -9.49 -9.46 19.87
CA ILE A 74 -8.28 -9.03 20.61
C ILE A 74 -7.03 -9.59 19.93
N MET A 75 -7.03 -10.87 19.56
CA MET A 75 -5.90 -11.50 18.88
C MET A 75 -5.66 -10.92 17.49
N SER A 76 -6.73 -10.49 16.79
CA SER A 76 -6.63 -9.80 15.51
C SER A 76 -5.89 -8.46 15.61
N ILE A 77 -6.07 -7.72 16.72
CA ILE A 77 -5.31 -6.47 16.97
C ILE A 77 -3.82 -6.78 17.09
N TYR A 78 -3.44 -7.82 17.85
CA TYR A 78 -2.03 -8.22 18.02
C TYR A 78 -1.36 -8.77 16.75
N THR A 79 -2.14 -9.33 15.83
CA THR A 79 -1.61 -9.94 14.61
C THR A 79 -1.81 -9.06 13.39
N ASN A 80 -3.05 -8.86 12.97
CA ASN A 80 -3.37 -8.21 11.70
C ASN A 80 -3.12 -6.70 11.73
N ASP A 81 -3.50 -6.03 12.84
CA ASP A 81 -3.37 -4.58 12.94
C ASP A 81 -1.91 -4.16 13.15
N ILE A 82 -1.17 -4.90 13.97
CA ILE A 82 0.27 -4.72 14.12
C ILE A 82 1.00 -4.97 12.80
N ASP A 83 0.58 -5.96 12.01
CA ASP A 83 1.19 -6.25 10.71
C ASP A 83 0.89 -5.17 9.68
N ALA A 84 -0.32 -4.59 9.69
CA ALA A 84 -0.68 -3.43 8.88
C ALA A 84 0.18 -2.20 9.25
N LEU A 85 0.40 -1.94 10.54
CA LEU A 85 1.30 -0.88 11.02
C LEU A 85 2.75 -1.15 10.58
N ARG A 86 3.22 -2.39 10.68
CA ARG A 86 4.54 -2.81 10.18
C ARG A 86 4.70 -2.45 8.71
N GLN A 87 3.72 -2.80 7.89
CA GLN A 87 3.75 -2.54 6.44
C GLN A 87 3.73 -1.03 6.14
N MET A 88 2.97 -0.26 6.89
CA MET A 88 2.94 1.20 6.77
C MET A 88 4.31 1.81 7.07
N ILE A 89 4.92 1.46 8.20
CA ILE A 89 6.18 2.03 8.66
C ILE A 89 7.34 1.57 7.75
N SER A 90 7.42 0.26 7.44
CA SER A 90 8.56 -0.31 6.69
C SER A 90 8.52 -0.07 5.19
N GLN A 91 7.34 0.09 4.61
CA GLN A 91 7.17 0.15 3.16
C GLN A 91 6.41 1.38 2.68
N SER A 92 5.20 1.65 3.23
CA SER A 92 4.31 2.64 2.64
C SER A 92 4.82 4.06 2.79
N ILE A 93 5.19 4.47 4.01
CA ILE A 93 5.74 5.82 4.26
C ILE A 93 7.05 6.05 3.49
N PRO A 94 8.05 5.15 3.58
CA PRO A 94 9.28 5.31 2.83
C PRO A 94 9.09 5.34 1.31
N GLN A 95 8.21 4.49 0.77
CA GLN A 95 7.93 4.46 -0.66
C GLN A 95 7.24 5.73 -1.14
N MET A 96 6.33 6.30 -0.35
CA MET A 96 5.71 7.59 -0.67
C MET A 96 6.73 8.73 -0.71
N ILE A 97 7.63 8.78 0.26
CA ILE A 97 8.72 9.78 0.30
C ILE A 97 9.63 9.61 -0.93
N ASN A 98 10.06 8.39 -1.20
CA ASN A 98 10.93 8.09 -2.35
C ASN A 98 10.25 8.44 -3.68
N SER A 99 8.96 8.06 -3.85
CA SER A 99 8.20 8.41 -5.04
C SER A 99 8.02 9.92 -5.18
N GLY A 100 7.73 10.62 -4.09
CA GLY A 100 7.61 12.09 -4.08
C GLY A 100 8.91 12.78 -4.50
N VAL A 101 10.03 12.41 -3.90
CA VAL A 101 11.36 12.95 -4.24
C VAL A 101 11.70 12.65 -5.71
N THR A 102 11.43 11.43 -6.18
CA THR A 102 11.67 11.03 -7.57
C THR A 102 10.84 11.86 -8.54
N VAL A 103 9.54 12.00 -8.31
CA VAL A 103 8.63 12.78 -9.17
C VAL A 103 9.08 14.25 -9.23
N ILE A 104 9.33 14.86 -8.06
CA ILE A 104 9.78 16.25 -8.00
C ILE A 104 11.13 16.42 -8.73
N GLY A 105 12.10 15.54 -8.45
CA GLY A 105 13.42 15.58 -9.07
C GLY A 105 13.37 15.45 -10.59
N VAL A 106 12.57 14.49 -11.08
CA VAL A 106 12.37 14.27 -12.52
C VAL A 106 11.71 15.48 -13.17
N ILE A 107 10.64 16.04 -12.58
CA ILE A 107 9.96 17.23 -13.12
C ILE A 107 10.93 18.42 -13.18
N VAL A 108 11.71 18.65 -12.14
CA VAL A 108 12.72 19.75 -12.14
C VAL A 108 13.75 19.54 -13.25
N CYS A 109 14.22 18.32 -13.47
CA CYS A 109 15.14 18.00 -14.58
C CYS A 109 14.47 18.20 -15.94
N MET A 110 13.22 17.80 -16.11
CA MET A 110 12.45 18.00 -17.35
C MET A 110 12.24 19.47 -17.69
N ILE A 111 11.89 20.31 -16.69
CA ILE A 111 11.73 21.76 -16.87
C ILE A 111 13.05 22.40 -17.33
N LYS A 112 14.17 21.99 -16.76
CA LYS A 112 15.50 22.49 -17.15
C LYS A 112 15.90 22.08 -18.57
N LEU A 113 15.42 20.93 -19.05
CA LEU A 113 15.70 20.46 -20.41
C LEU A 113 14.81 21.13 -21.46
N SER A 114 13.51 21.16 -21.24
CA SER A 114 12.55 21.74 -22.19
C SER A 114 11.18 21.98 -21.52
N ILE A 115 10.81 23.22 -21.36
CA ILE A 115 9.48 23.60 -20.81
C ILE A 115 8.34 23.11 -21.71
N PRO A 116 8.37 23.26 -23.05
CA PRO A 116 7.29 22.81 -23.92
C PRO A 116 7.01 21.31 -23.81
N LEU A 117 8.08 20.48 -23.79
CA LEU A 117 7.94 19.04 -23.65
C LEU A 117 7.42 18.64 -22.25
N THR A 118 7.81 19.39 -21.21
CA THR A 118 7.31 19.18 -19.86
C THR A 118 5.80 19.40 -19.79
N ILE A 119 5.28 20.47 -20.45
CA ILE A 119 3.84 20.73 -20.51
C ILE A 119 3.10 19.58 -21.21
N VAL A 120 3.63 19.09 -22.32
CA VAL A 120 3.06 17.93 -23.04
C VAL A 120 3.02 16.70 -22.13
N THR A 121 4.13 16.39 -21.44
CA THR A 121 4.20 15.25 -20.52
C THR A 121 3.24 15.40 -19.35
N MET A 122 3.14 16.60 -18.76
CA MET A 122 2.18 16.86 -17.68
C MET A 122 0.73 16.70 -18.13
N GLY A 123 0.41 17.08 -19.39
CA GLY A 123 -0.89 16.79 -20.00
C GLY A 123 -1.18 15.28 -20.09
N MET A 124 -0.19 14.48 -20.49
CA MET A 124 -0.32 13.01 -20.54
C MET A 124 -0.44 12.39 -19.14
N VAL A 125 0.29 12.91 -18.16
CA VAL A 125 0.14 12.48 -16.75
C VAL A 125 -1.26 12.81 -16.23
N ALA A 126 -1.81 13.98 -16.55
CA ALA A 126 -3.19 14.33 -16.18
C ALA A 126 -4.21 13.35 -16.79
N ILE A 127 -4.06 12.97 -18.07
CA ILE A 127 -4.91 11.95 -18.72
C ILE A 127 -4.78 10.61 -17.98
N MET A 128 -3.55 10.20 -17.63
CA MET A 128 -3.29 8.98 -16.88
C MET A 128 -4.00 8.98 -15.53
N LEU A 129 -3.90 10.08 -14.77
CA LEU A 129 -4.55 10.21 -13.47
C LEU A 129 -6.08 10.19 -13.58
N LEU A 130 -6.66 10.86 -14.59
CA LEU A 130 -8.10 10.82 -14.83
C LEU A 130 -8.59 9.42 -15.20
N THR A 131 -7.86 8.71 -16.06
CA THR A 131 -8.17 7.32 -16.43
C THR A 131 -8.07 6.40 -15.21
N THR A 132 -7.02 6.55 -14.40
CA THR A 132 -6.84 5.79 -13.15
C THR A 132 -7.99 6.06 -12.19
N LYS A 133 -8.36 7.32 -11.97
CA LYS A 133 -9.49 7.71 -11.11
C LYS A 133 -10.81 7.09 -11.58
N PHE A 134 -11.06 7.09 -12.88
CA PHE A 134 -12.28 6.50 -13.46
C PHE A 134 -12.31 4.98 -13.28
N LEU A 135 -11.25 4.28 -13.64
CA LEU A 135 -11.17 2.82 -13.54
C LEU A 135 -11.16 2.35 -12.09
N ALA A 136 -10.35 2.96 -11.22
CA ALA A 136 -10.27 2.61 -9.81
C ALA A 136 -11.58 2.91 -9.07
N GLY A 137 -12.24 4.02 -9.37
CA GLY A 137 -13.54 4.37 -8.78
C GLY A 137 -14.63 3.36 -9.11
N ASN A 138 -14.71 2.93 -10.39
CA ASN A 138 -15.66 1.88 -10.80
C ASN A 138 -15.28 0.52 -10.19
N SER A 139 -14.01 0.15 -10.21
CA SER A 139 -13.53 -1.07 -9.57
C SER A 139 -13.92 -1.12 -8.09
N GLY A 140 -13.63 -0.09 -7.31
CA GLY A 140 -13.98 -0.01 -5.89
C GLY A 140 -15.49 -0.13 -5.63
N LYS A 141 -16.33 0.51 -6.45
CA LYS A 141 -17.78 0.37 -6.36
C LYS A 141 -18.25 -1.07 -6.54
N TYR A 142 -17.70 -1.77 -7.54
CA TYR A 142 -18.08 -3.16 -7.81
C TYR A 142 -17.47 -4.13 -6.80
N PHE A 143 -16.26 -3.89 -6.27
CA PHE A 143 -15.71 -4.67 -5.17
C PHE A 143 -16.57 -4.57 -3.90
N ALA A 144 -17.06 -3.38 -3.56
CA ALA A 144 -17.99 -3.22 -2.44
C ALA A 144 -19.33 -3.96 -2.68
N LYS A 145 -19.83 -4.02 -3.93
CA LYS A 145 -21.01 -4.83 -4.28
C LYS A 145 -20.72 -6.32 -4.20
N GLN A 146 -19.57 -6.76 -4.72
CA GLN A 146 -19.10 -8.15 -4.63
C GLN A 146 -19.01 -8.62 -3.19
N GLN A 147 -18.45 -7.80 -2.28
CA GLN A 147 -18.33 -8.16 -0.87
C GLN A 147 -19.69 -8.33 -0.19
N ARG A 148 -20.65 -7.48 -0.52
CA ARG A 148 -22.04 -7.63 -0.03
C ARG A 148 -22.71 -8.89 -0.57
N ASN A 149 -22.57 -9.17 -1.86
CA ASN A 149 -23.13 -10.37 -2.47
C ASN A 149 -22.46 -11.64 -1.94
N LEU A 150 -21.15 -11.61 -1.68
CA LEU A 150 -20.44 -12.72 -1.03
C LEU A 150 -21.01 -12.99 0.38
N GLY A 151 -21.30 -11.94 1.15
CA GLY A 151 -21.95 -12.09 2.45
C GLY A 151 -23.33 -12.73 2.34
N ARG A 152 -24.14 -12.35 1.31
CA ARG A 152 -25.46 -12.97 1.07
C ARG A 152 -25.36 -14.46 0.69
N VAL A 153 -24.40 -14.81 -0.19
CA VAL A 153 -24.14 -16.21 -0.55
C VAL A 153 -23.72 -17.01 0.67
N ASN A 154 -22.77 -16.50 1.48
CA ASN A 154 -22.32 -17.16 2.69
C ASN A 154 -23.47 -17.35 3.71
N GLY A 155 -24.29 -16.32 3.92
CA GLY A 155 -25.47 -16.42 4.78
C GLY A 155 -26.48 -17.45 4.30
N ASN A 156 -26.76 -17.52 2.99
CA ASN A 156 -27.62 -18.54 2.40
C ASN A 156 -27.04 -19.96 2.60
N ILE A 157 -25.71 -20.14 2.39
CA ILE A 157 -25.05 -21.43 2.63
C ILE A 157 -25.21 -21.85 4.10
N GLU A 158 -24.97 -20.95 5.04
CA GLU A 158 -25.11 -21.22 6.47
C GLU A 158 -26.56 -21.59 6.85
N GLU A 159 -27.55 -20.86 6.32
CA GLU A 159 -28.97 -21.13 6.51
C GLU A 159 -29.35 -22.51 5.95
N MET A 160 -28.93 -22.81 4.71
CA MET A 160 -29.20 -24.11 4.09
C MET A 160 -28.51 -25.27 4.83
N MET A 161 -27.30 -25.08 5.34
CA MET A 161 -26.61 -26.08 6.16
C MET A 161 -27.36 -26.34 7.48
N ASN A 162 -27.78 -25.31 8.16
CA ASN A 162 -28.53 -25.44 9.41
C ASN A 162 -29.94 -26.03 9.17
N GLY A 163 -30.60 -25.65 8.06
CA GLY A 163 -31.91 -26.13 7.64
C GLY A 163 -31.93 -27.45 6.86
N GLN A 164 -30.77 -28.10 6.63
CA GLN A 164 -30.65 -29.25 5.73
C GLN A 164 -31.66 -30.38 6.01
N LYS A 165 -31.94 -30.67 7.28
CA LYS A 165 -32.95 -31.71 7.67
C LYS A 165 -34.35 -31.33 7.17
N VAL A 166 -34.71 -30.05 7.26
CA VAL A 166 -36.02 -29.56 6.85
C VAL A 166 -36.13 -29.61 5.32
N ILE A 167 -35.12 -29.16 4.61
CA ILE A 167 -35.04 -29.23 3.14
C ILE A 167 -35.27 -30.67 2.67
N LYS A 168 -34.59 -31.64 3.27
CA LYS A 168 -34.69 -33.06 2.91
C LYS A 168 -36.04 -33.65 3.20
N VAL A 169 -36.65 -33.31 4.36
CA VAL A 169 -37.98 -33.85 4.74
C VAL A 169 -39.06 -33.34 3.81
N PHE A 170 -38.99 -32.07 3.36
CA PHE A 170 -39.95 -31.43 2.49
C PHE A 170 -39.62 -31.53 1.01
N CYS A 171 -38.53 -32.17 0.62
CA CYS A 171 -38.05 -32.30 -0.77
C CYS A 171 -37.90 -30.95 -1.49
N HIS A 172 -37.36 -29.90 -0.78
CA HIS A 172 -37.20 -28.55 -1.29
C HIS A 172 -35.79 -28.29 -1.85
N GLU A 173 -35.04 -29.34 -2.25
CA GLU A 173 -33.66 -29.19 -2.76
C GLU A 173 -33.59 -28.38 -4.04
N GLU A 174 -34.55 -28.55 -4.94
CA GLU A 174 -34.57 -27.83 -6.22
C GLU A 174 -34.77 -26.33 -6.01
N GLN A 175 -35.70 -25.95 -5.13
CA GLN A 175 -35.96 -24.55 -4.77
C GLN A 175 -34.74 -23.93 -4.08
N ALA A 176 -34.10 -24.65 -3.16
CA ALA A 176 -32.88 -24.18 -2.50
C ALA A 176 -31.73 -23.97 -3.49
N MET A 177 -31.60 -24.85 -4.51
CA MET A 177 -30.64 -24.67 -5.59
C MET A 177 -30.94 -23.48 -6.48
N GLU A 178 -32.21 -23.22 -6.82
CA GLU A 178 -32.58 -22.03 -7.60
C GLU A 178 -32.24 -20.74 -6.87
N GLU A 179 -32.54 -20.67 -5.58
CA GLU A 179 -32.21 -19.51 -4.75
C GLU A 179 -30.71 -19.28 -4.64
N PHE A 180 -29.95 -20.34 -4.38
CA PHE A 180 -28.48 -20.27 -4.36
C PHE A 180 -27.92 -19.80 -5.71
N ASN A 181 -28.39 -20.36 -6.82
CA ASN A 181 -27.93 -19.98 -8.15
C ASN A 181 -28.20 -18.50 -8.45
N ALA A 182 -29.37 -17.97 -8.08
CA ALA A 182 -29.68 -16.55 -8.26
C ALA A 182 -28.72 -15.64 -7.47
N LEU A 183 -28.40 -16.01 -6.22
CA LEU A 183 -27.43 -15.25 -5.42
C LEU A 183 -26.00 -15.38 -5.96
N ASN A 184 -25.62 -16.55 -6.44
CA ASN A 184 -24.32 -16.81 -7.03
C ASN A 184 -24.12 -16.08 -8.36
N ASP A 185 -25.16 -15.95 -9.18
CA ASP A 185 -25.13 -15.16 -10.39
C ASP A 185 -24.97 -13.65 -10.11
N GLU A 186 -25.64 -13.12 -9.07
CA GLU A 186 -25.42 -11.74 -8.63
C GLU A 186 -23.98 -11.51 -8.13
N LEU A 187 -23.40 -12.51 -7.43
CA LEU A 187 -22.02 -12.48 -7.00
C LEU A 187 -21.07 -12.51 -8.20
N PHE A 188 -21.33 -13.42 -9.16
CA PHE A 188 -20.55 -13.52 -10.40
C PHE A 188 -20.51 -12.21 -11.15
N ASP A 189 -21.67 -11.58 -11.40
CA ASP A 189 -21.76 -10.32 -12.13
C ASP A 189 -20.97 -9.20 -11.43
N SER A 190 -21.10 -9.08 -10.11
CA SER A 190 -20.38 -8.06 -9.35
C SER A 190 -18.88 -8.32 -9.33
N ALA A 191 -18.44 -9.58 -9.18
CA ALA A 191 -17.05 -9.99 -9.23
C ALA A 191 -16.43 -9.78 -10.63
N TYR A 192 -17.17 -10.15 -11.68
CA TYR A 192 -16.74 -9.93 -13.06
C TYR A 192 -16.49 -8.45 -13.35
N GLN A 193 -17.43 -7.57 -13.00
CA GLN A 193 -17.27 -6.13 -13.21
C GLN A 193 -16.13 -5.55 -12.36
N ALA A 194 -16.00 -5.95 -11.09
CA ALA A 194 -14.92 -5.51 -10.21
C ALA A 194 -13.54 -5.85 -10.82
N ASN A 195 -13.36 -7.11 -11.20
CA ASN A 195 -12.11 -7.59 -11.78
C ASN A 195 -11.84 -7.02 -13.18
N LYS A 196 -12.88 -6.83 -14.01
CA LYS A 196 -12.76 -6.17 -15.32
C LYS A 196 -12.13 -4.79 -15.19
N TYR A 197 -12.67 -3.91 -14.34
CA TYR A 197 -12.12 -2.57 -14.14
C TYR A 197 -10.74 -2.60 -13.48
N SER A 198 -10.54 -3.47 -12.49
CA SER A 198 -9.25 -3.62 -11.81
C SER A 198 -8.14 -4.07 -12.76
N ASN A 199 -8.40 -5.10 -13.57
CA ASN A 199 -7.41 -5.67 -14.48
C ASN A 199 -7.11 -4.75 -15.68
N MET A 200 -7.99 -3.79 -15.98
CA MET A 200 -7.74 -2.79 -17.03
C MET A 200 -6.79 -1.67 -16.55
N LEU A 201 -6.62 -1.44 -15.25
CA LEU A 201 -5.79 -0.36 -14.71
C LEU A 201 -4.34 -0.44 -15.19
N GLY A 202 -3.70 -1.59 -15.04
CA GLY A 202 -2.30 -1.80 -15.43
C GLY A 202 -2.07 -1.57 -16.93
N PRO A 203 -2.74 -2.32 -17.81
CA PRO A 203 -2.60 -2.16 -19.26
C PRO A 203 -2.96 -0.75 -19.76
N ALA A 204 -4.04 -0.15 -19.26
CA ALA A 204 -4.42 1.20 -19.67
C ALA A 204 -3.33 2.23 -19.35
N ASN A 205 -2.81 2.22 -18.13
CA ASN A 205 -1.74 3.11 -17.73
C ASN A 205 -0.44 2.86 -18.50
N ALA A 206 -0.10 1.60 -18.76
CA ALA A 206 1.07 1.25 -19.57
C ALA A 206 0.94 1.80 -20.99
N GLN A 207 -0.25 1.68 -21.63
CA GLN A 207 -0.47 2.20 -22.98
C GLN A 207 -0.47 3.73 -23.02
N ILE A 208 -1.07 4.41 -22.03
CA ILE A 208 -0.99 5.88 -21.93
C ILE A 208 0.48 6.31 -21.80
N GLY A 209 1.29 5.59 -21.00
CA GLY A 209 2.72 5.82 -20.89
C GLY A 209 3.47 5.63 -22.22
N ASN A 210 3.14 4.59 -22.98
CA ASN A 210 3.71 4.35 -24.31
C ASN A 210 3.31 5.44 -25.31
N VAL A 211 2.04 5.85 -25.31
CA VAL A 211 1.57 6.97 -26.16
C VAL A 211 2.27 8.27 -25.75
N SER A 212 2.41 8.54 -24.47
CA SER A 212 3.19 9.68 -23.97
C SER A 212 4.62 9.68 -24.50
N TYR A 213 5.28 8.51 -24.46
CA TYR A 213 6.64 8.34 -24.99
C TYR A 213 6.71 8.68 -26.49
N VAL A 214 5.76 8.16 -27.30
CA VAL A 214 5.70 8.43 -28.73
C VAL A 214 5.44 9.92 -29.03
N VAL A 215 4.47 10.53 -28.33
CA VAL A 215 4.16 11.96 -28.49
C VAL A 215 5.38 12.82 -28.16
N VAL A 216 6.04 12.52 -27.03
CA VAL A 216 7.26 13.25 -26.60
C VAL A 216 8.41 13.02 -27.60
N ALA A 217 8.57 11.80 -28.18
CA ALA A 217 9.59 11.52 -29.17
C ALA A 217 9.35 12.32 -30.46
N VAL A 218 8.10 12.39 -30.94
CA VAL A 218 7.75 13.14 -32.17
C VAL A 218 7.92 14.64 -31.94
N VAL A 219 7.28 15.19 -30.90
CA VAL A 219 7.36 16.63 -30.61
C VAL A 219 8.79 17.04 -30.29
N GLY A 220 9.50 16.25 -29.48
CA GLY A 220 10.89 16.52 -29.10
C GLY A 220 11.84 16.37 -30.29
N GLY A 221 11.58 15.43 -31.23
CA GLY A 221 12.31 15.30 -32.48
C GLY A 221 12.16 16.55 -33.38
N ILE A 222 10.94 17.06 -33.50
CA ILE A 222 10.67 18.31 -34.25
C ILE A 222 11.43 19.50 -33.62
N LEU A 223 11.40 19.62 -32.27
CA LEU A 223 12.11 20.69 -31.58
C LEU A 223 13.64 20.55 -31.70
N ALA A 224 14.18 19.32 -31.65
CA ALA A 224 15.61 19.07 -31.79
C ALA A 224 16.13 19.35 -33.20
N ILE A 225 15.36 18.93 -34.24
CA ILE A 225 15.73 19.19 -35.66
C ILE A 225 15.54 20.66 -36.00
N GLY A 226 14.50 21.30 -35.47
CA GLY A 226 14.23 22.74 -35.67
C GLY A 226 15.16 23.68 -34.91
N GLY A 227 16.02 23.15 -34.03
CA GLY A 227 16.98 23.97 -33.24
C GLY A 227 16.33 24.90 -32.22
N PHE A 228 15.06 24.67 -31.88
CA PHE A 228 14.32 25.52 -30.94
C PHE A 228 14.91 25.48 -29.55
N GLY A 229 15.37 26.60 -29.03
CA GLY A 229 15.88 26.75 -27.65
C GLY A 229 17.17 25.98 -27.35
N GLY A 230 17.95 25.58 -28.37
CA GLY A 230 19.19 24.82 -28.18
C GLY A 230 18.95 23.38 -27.72
N PHE A 231 17.75 22.83 -27.90
CA PHE A 231 17.40 21.46 -27.54
C PHE A 231 18.10 20.46 -28.50
N THR A 232 18.87 19.53 -27.91
CA THR A 232 19.72 18.60 -28.68
C THR A 232 19.12 17.19 -28.69
N LEU A 233 19.59 16.32 -29.61
CA LEU A 233 19.24 14.89 -29.63
C LEU A 233 19.61 14.18 -28.31
N GLY A 234 20.71 14.57 -27.65
CA GLY A 234 21.07 14.08 -26.33
C GLY A 234 20.09 14.53 -25.25
N GLY A 235 19.60 15.76 -25.35
CA GLY A 235 18.50 16.27 -24.50
C GLY A 235 17.23 15.49 -24.68
N LEU A 236 16.87 15.15 -25.92
CA LEU A 236 15.70 14.29 -26.25
C LEU A 236 15.82 12.90 -25.62
N ALA A 237 16.97 12.25 -25.75
CA ALA A 237 17.19 10.93 -25.18
C ALA A 237 17.06 10.94 -23.64
N SER A 238 17.61 11.98 -22.99
CA SER A 238 17.46 12.19 -21.54
C SER A 238 16.00 12.44 -21.16
N PHE A 239 15.30 13.28 -21.92
CA PHE A 239 13.90 13.62 -21.68
C PHE A 239 12.98 12.39 -21.78
N LEU A 240 13.18 11.54 -22.79
CA LEU A 240 12.46 10.26 -22.96
C LEU A 240 12.67 9.31 -21.79
N THR A 241 13.91 9.27 -21.26
CA THR A 241 14.22 8.51 -20.06
C THR A 241 13.47 9.03 -18.84
N PHE A 242 13.43 10.34 -18.65
CA PHE A 242 12.68 10.99 -17.57
C PHE A 242 11.18 10.77 -17.71
N ASN A 243 10.62 10.88 -18.92
CA ASN A 243 9.21 10.60 -19.16
C ASN A 243 8.82 9.18 -18.75
N LYS A 244 9.66 8.20 -19.09
CA LYS A 244 9.44 6.80 -18.69
C LYS A 244 9.57 6.59 -17.17
N SER A 245 10.46 7.34 -16.52
CA SER A 245 10.69 7.24 -15.07
C SER A 245 9.55 7.81 -14.21
N LEU A 246 8.63 8.60 -14.77
CA LEU A 246 7.45 9.12 -14.07
C LEU A 246 6.35 8.09 -13.85
N ASN A 247 6.24 7.07 -14.73
CA ASN A 247 5.10 6.16 -14.71
C ASN A 247 5.04 5.31 -13.43
N MET A 248 6.17 4.72 -13.02
CA MET A 248 6.23 3.83 -11.87
C MET A 248 5.92 4.53 -10.53
N PRO A 249 6.51 5.68 -10.19
CA PRO A 249 6.21 6.39 -8.95
C PRO A 249 4.73 6.78 -8.81
N ILE A 250 4.08 7.20 -9.90
CA ILE A 250 2.66 7.57 -9.89
C ILE A 250 1.78 6.37 -9.54
N MET A 251 2.06 5.19 -10.11
CA MET A 251 1.33 3.96 -9.79
C MET A 251 1.58 3.51 -8.35
N GLN A 252 2.82 3.60 -7.87
CA GLN A 252 3.21 3.22 -6.52
C GLN A 252 2.50 4.06 -5.46
N VAL A 253 2.43 5.38 -5.63
CA VAL A 253 1.69 6.26 -4.70
C VAL A 253 0.24 5.82 -4.55
N SER A 254 -0.44 5.50 -5.66
CA SER A 254 -1.83 5.06 -5.62
C SER A 254 -2.03 3.75 -4.85
N GLN A 255 -1.09 2.81 -4.94
CA GLN A 255 -1.13 1.55 -4.19
C GLN A 255 -0.87 1.77 -2.69
N GLN A 256 0.09 2.64 -2.35
CA GLN A 256 0.45 2.90 -0.96
C GLN A 256 -0.67 3.60 -0.17
N LEU A 257 -1.51 4.40 -0.81
CA LEU A 257 -2.65 5.04 -0.15
C LEU A 257 -3.60 4.03 0.49
N ASN A 258 -3.87 2.90 -0.18
CA ASN A 258 -4.75 1.85 0.37
C ASN A 258 -4.14 1.20 1.62
N PHE A 259 -2.84 0.92 1.60
CA PHE A 259 -2.14 0.35 2.77
C PHE A 259 -2.11 1.32 3.95
N ILE A 260 -1.96 2.62 3.70
CA ILE A 260 -2.01 3.63 4.75
C ILE A 260 -3.41 3.70 5.37
N VAL A 261 -4.48 3.69 4.57
CA VAL A 261 -5.86 3.70 5.09
C VAL A 261 -6.12 2.46 5.95
N MET A 262 -5.70 1.27 5.51
CA MET A 262 -5.82 0.04 6.30
C MET A 262 -5.01 0.11 7.61
N ALA A 263 -3.79 0.63 7.54
CA ALA A 263 -2.95 0.78 8.72
C ALA A 263 -3.50 1.83 9.70
N MET A 264 -4.13 2.91 9.21
CA MET A 264 -4.81 3.89 10.08
C MET A 264 -5.99 3.26 10.83
N ALA A 265 -6.80 2.44 10.16
CA ALA A 265 -7.88 1.70 10.83
C ALA A 265 -7.35 0.70 11.86
N GLY A 266 -6.21 0.04 11.58
CA GLY A 266 -5.52 -0.81 12.54
C GLY A 266 -4.96 -0.01 13.73
N ALA A 267 -4.35 1.15 13.45
CA ALA A 267 -3.86 2.05 14.50
C ALA A 267 -4.98 2.52 15.43
N GLU A 268 -6.14 2.87 14.88
CA GLU A 268 -7.32 3.26 15.68
C GLU A 268 -7.71 2.17 16.66
N ARG A 269 -7.74 0.89 16.25
CA ARG A 269 -8.05 -0.23 17.14
C ARG A 269 -6.96 -0.48 18.19
N VAL A 270 -5.69 -0.36 17.79
CA VAL A 270 -4.54 -0.50 18.71
C VAL A 270 -4.59 0.59 19.78
N PHE A 271 -4.81 1.85 19.39
CA PHE A 271 -4.91 2.95 20.34
C PHE A 271 -6.19 2.88 21.18
N ALA A 272 -7.30 2.41 20.62
CA ALA A 272 -8.52 2.16 21.39
C ALA A 272 -8.29 1.13 22.51
N LEU A 273 -7.51 0.07 22.24
CA LEU A 273 -7.11 -0.88 23.28
C LEU A 273 -6.23 -0.23 24.35
N LEU A 274 -5.27 0.61 23.96
CA LEU A 274 -4.36 1.29 24.89
C LEU A 274 -5.04 2.42 25.70
N ASP A 275 -6.13 2.98 25.19
CA ASP A 275 -6.91 4.02 25.85
C ASP A 275 -8.02 3.45 26.78
N GLU A 276 -8.22 2.12 26.80
CA GLU A 276 -9.15 1.47 27.74
C GLU A 276 -8.67 1.70 29.20
N LYS A 277 -9.63 1.85 30.08
CA LYS A 277 -9.29 2.10 31.50
C LYS A 277 -8.78 0.84 32.17
N PRO A 278 -7.61 0.90 32.83
CA PRO A 278 -7.11 -0.20 33.63
C PRO A 278 -8.04 -0.50 34.80
N GLU A 279 -7.92 -1.67 35.40
CA GLU A 279 -8.64 -2.05 36.61
C GLU A 279 -8.20 -1.16 37.78
N GLU A 280 -9.18 -0.53 38.43
CA GLU A 280 -8.93 0.26 39.63
C GLU A 280 -9.08 -0.63 40.86
N ASP A 281 -8.03 -0.77 41.67
CA ASP A 281 -8.09 -1.49 42.94
C ASP A 281 -8.52 -0.53 44.07
N ASP A 282 -9.84 -0.39 44.23
CA ASP A 282 -10.44 0.35 45.35
C ASP A 282 -10.63 -0.54 46.59
N GLY A 283 -10.06 -1.74 46.61
CA GLY A 283 -10.17 -2.71 47.69
C GLY A 283 -9.43 -2.24 48.94
N TYR A 284 -10.08 -2.41 50.08
CA TYR A 284 -9.47 -2.15 51.42
C TYR A 284 -8.88 -3.42 52.03
N VAL A 285 -8.98 -4.57 51.40
CA VAL A 285 -8.44 -5.86 51.83
C VAL A 285 -7.25 -6.23 50.98
N THR A 286 -6.09 -6.36 51.60
CA THR A 286 -4.86 -6.78 50.90
C THR A 286 -4.49 -8.22 51.28
N LEU A 287 -3.97 -8.97 50.34
CA LEU A 287 -3.43 -10.31 50.59
C LEU A 287 -2.07 -10.16 51.23
N VAL A 288 -1.92 -10.75 52.43
CA VAL A 288 -0.66 -10.72 53.17
C VAL A 288 -0.14 -12.14 53.38
N ASN A 289 1.19 -12.27 53.48
CA ASN A 289 1.79 -13.53 53.90
C ASN A 289 1.46 -13.78 55.36
N ALA A 290 0.90 -14.97 55.65
CA ALA A 290 0.53 -15.32 57.02
C ALA A 290 1.27 -16.59 57.45
N ARG A 291 1.58 -16.68 58.73
CA ARG A 291 2.11 -17.87 59.39
C ARG A 291 1.24 -18.25 60.59
N GLU A 292 1.19 -19.52 60.92
CA GLU A 292 0.50 -20.01 62.12
C GLU A 292 1.44 -20.01 63.30
N GLU A 293 1.12 -19.19 64.31
CA GLU A 293 1.81 -19.18 65.61
C GLU A 293 0.80 -19.48 66.73
N ASN A 294 1.03 -20.58 67.50
CA ASN A 294 0.20 -20.97 68.63
C ASN A 294 -1.30 -21.16 68.27
N GLY A 295 -1.63 -21.62 67.08
CA GLY A 295 -3.01 -21.82 66.61
C GLY A 295 -3.73 -20.51 66.16
N GLN A 296 -3.00 -19.43 66.03
CA GLN A 296 -3.48 -18.16 65.46
C GLN A 296 -2.72 -17.80 64.19
N ILE A 297 -3.47 -17.31 63.21
CA ILE A 297 -2.89 -16.82 61.97
C ILE A 297 -2.37 -15.40 62.21
N VAL A 298 -1.08 -15.18 62.03
CA VAL A 298 -0.40 -13.90 62.21
C VAL A 298 0.24 -13.48 60.88
N GLU A 299 0.16 -12.19 60.59
CA GLU A 299 0.85 -11.62 59.42
C GLU A 299 2.37 -11.80 59.56
N SER A 300 3.01 -12.25 58.49
CA SER A 300 4.43 -12.58 58.50
C SER A 300 5.26 -11.49 57.82
#